data_2b002cf3eab8a7c38c70bee777680b1e
#
_entry.id   2b002cf3eab8a7c38c70bee777680b1e
#
_cell.length_a   1.000
_cell.length_b   1.000
_cell.length_c   1.000
_cell.angle_alpha   90.00
_cell.angle_beta   90.00
_cell.angle_gamma   90.00
#
_symmetry.space_group_name_H-M   'P 1'
#
loop_
_entity.id
_entity.type
_entity.pdbx_description
1 polymer ?
#
loop_
_entity_poly.entity_id
_entity_poly.type
_entity_poly.pdbx_seq_one_letter_code
_entity_poly.pdbx_strand_id
1 'polypeptide(L)'
;MSGFEPIKSWRVCLGMLLTVFSTILPATAAKPDAKTEPVEQPVMAVKPILDHGSTPLPAALKFAQLDAQKAAKQTALQSKVVAEASKKLQLVDEEIKGIQKRVQETQQKIKIDSDTLKQSQQALKKYNENKVREKKSNEPLVAAKPIPDTDLLKKQITQSQQQVKSLEQSLKEKQKQQGELKKQVAEVNKQLANLKMKENQFLEIAKLYQSKPPIADPKLIREVATFQNSRPLYSCKIDASGNYLLAGAQGSDFQRWDLVSAENTQLAGHKSWVRRFDVDDSKPLLITGAYEGKLAWWDLTSAQPTPKHLIDAHKGYVRGVSLSPDGTLVATAGNDRLVKIWSVQTAKLIRTLAGHEHQVYNVKFHPGGQYLISGDLRGNLKQWDVKTGKLVRDFDGSVIYKYDKTFHAHIGGVRGMDISRDGKYFAISSIGEVSNAFAGIGVPTVILFDWETGKRLAVMTPSDNFKGTCWGVRFHPENDFIAAAGGNSSGMIWFWKLGEEKPFTAQKVKSVPYDLDFHPDGLRMCVACYDKTARLYNLGPKTAVELAKEKGKKKK
;
A
#
# COMPACT_ATOMS: atom_id res chain seq x y z
N MET A 1 -39.04 -26.33 -0.98
CA MET A 1 -38.15 -27.48 -1.19
C MET A 1 -37.37 -27.26 -2.44
N SER A 2 -36.04 -27.51 -2.39
CA SER A 2 -35.01 -27.41 -3.45
C SER A 2 -34.78 -26.00 -3.99
N GLY A 3 -33.77 -25.26 -3.72
CA GLY A 3 -32.34 -25.55 -3.67
C GLY A 3 -31.69 -25.14 -5.00
N PHE A 4 -31.38 -23.83 -5.16
CA PHE A 4 -30.49 -23.36 -6.23
C PHE A 4 -29.34 -22.57 -5.59
N GLU A 5 -28.16 -23.16 -5.57
CA GLU A 5 -26.92 -22.45 -5.31
C GLU A 5 -26.55 -21.58 -6.51
N PRO A 6 -26.13 -20.34 -6.34
CA PRO A 6 -25.67 -19.50 -7.44
C PRO A 6 -24.17 -19.70 -7.70
N ILE A 7 -23.87 -19.95 -8.96
CA ILE A 7 -22.55 -20.15 -9.57
C ILE A 7 -21.65 -18.96 -9.28
N LYS A 8 -20.53 -19.21 -8.60
CA LYS A 8 -19.51 -18.21 -8.15
C LYS A 8 -18.64 -17.59 -9.28
N SER A 9 -18.99 -17.76 -10.56
CA SER A 9 -18.11 -17.35 -11.68
C SER A 9 -18.42 -15.99 -12.33
N TRP A 10 -19.48 -15.30 -11.92
CA TRP A 10 -19.96 -14.07 -12.61
C TRP A 10 -19.41 -12.74 -12.10
N ARG A 11 -18.66 -12.72 -11.01
CA ARG A 11 -18.16 -11.46 -10.41
C ARG A 11 -16.91 -10.86 -11.04
N VAL A 12 -16.19 -11.58 -11.87
CA VAL A 12 -14.94 -11.08 -12.50
C VAL A 12 -15.22 -10.21 -13.74
N CYS A 13 -16.35 -10.41 -14.41
CA CYS A 13 -16.69 -9.65 -15.64
C CYS A 13 -17.38 -8.30 -15.38
N LEU A 14 -17.99 -8.07 -14.22
CA LEU A 14 -18.79 -6.86 -13.98
C LEU A 14 -17.97 -5.58 -13.78
N GLY A 15 -16.72 -5.70 -13.36
CA GLY A 15 -15.82 -4.55 -13.19
C GLY A 15 -15.35 -3.88 -14.49
N MET A 16 -15.44 -4.58 -15.62
CA MET A 16 -15.07 -4.04 -16.94
C MET A 16 -16.27 -3.45 -17.72
N LEU A 17 -17.49 -3.81 -17.38
CA LEU A 17 -18.69 -3.40 -18.13
C LEU A 17 -19.20 -1.99 -17.81
N LEU A 18 -18.89 -1.44 -16.65
CA LEU A 18 -19.40 -0.11 -16.22
C LEU A 18 -18.73 1.08 -16.90
N THR A 19 -17.73 0.89 -17.75
CA THR A 19 -17.08 1.98 -18.50
C THR A 19 -17.63 2.20 -19.92
N VAL A 20 -18.61 1.42 -20.38
CA VAL A 20 -19.08 1.44 -21.77
C VAL A 20 -20.49 2.05 -21.94
N PHE A 21 -21.30 2.14 -20.88
CA PHE A 21 -22.68 2.62 -20.98
C PHE A 21 -22.87 4.04 -20.43
N SER A 22 -22.49 5.06 -21.19
CA SER A 22 -23.15 6.36 -21.18
C SER A 22 -22.77 7.15 -22.42
N THR A 23 -23.64 7.21 -23.34
CA THR A 23 -23.99 8.21 -24.34
C THR A 23 -24.36 7.57 -25.68
N ILE A 24 -25.65 7.27 -25.84
CA ILE A 24 -26.28 7.14 -27.15
C ILE A 24 -27.19 8.38 -27.29
N LEU A 25 -26.80 9.32 -28.15
CA LEU A 25 -27.70 10.22 -28.86
C LEU A 25 -27.34 10.12 -30.34
N PRO A 26 -28.32 10.04 -31.23
CA PRO A 26 -28.06 9.76 -32.63
C PRO A 26 -27.56 11.03 -33.37
N ALA A 27 -26.40 10.92 -33.98
CA ALA A 27 -25.96 11.90 -34.98
C ALA A 27 -26.22 11.33 -36.38
N THR A 28 -26.92 12.11 -37.18
CA THR A 28 -27.26 11.87 -38.57
C THR A 28 -26.04 11.53 -39.43
N ALA A 29 -26.22 10.54 -40.27
CA ALA A 29 -25.23 9.97 -41.16
C ALA A 29 -24.78 10.97 -42.26
N ALA A 30 -23.47 11.25 -42.32
CA ALA A 30 -22.79 11.67 -43.54
C ALA A 30 -21.93 10.48 -44.02
N LYS A 31 -22.06 10.13 -45.31
CA LYS A 31 -21.29 9.08 -45.98
C LYS A 31 -19.80 9.42 -45.97
N PRO A 32 -18.89 8.49 -45.67
CA PRO A 32 -17.46 8.67 -45.89
C PRO A 32 -17.10 8.21 -47.31
N ASP A 33 -16.55 9.11 -48.10
CA ASP A 33 -15.82 8.79 -49.32
C ASP A 33 -14.37 8.44 -49.01
N ALA A 34 -13.85 7.56 -49.88
CA ALA A 34 -12.44 7.24 -50.14
C ALA A 34 -11.63 6.49 -49.09
N LYS A 35 -11.28 5.26 -49.47
CA LYS A 35 -10.21 4.42 -48.94
C LYS A 35 -8.87 5.13 -49.04
N THR A 36 -8.33 5.57 -47.92
CA THR A 36 -6.90 5.79 -47.79
C THR A 36 -6.33 4.55 -47.07
N GLU A 37 -5.50 3.78 -47.77
CA GLU A 37 -4.66 2.75 -47.16
C GLU A 37 -3.78 3.40 -46.09
N PRO A 38 -3.53 2.74 -44.95
CA PRO A 38 -2.60 3.26 -43.96
C PRO A 38 -1.21 3.28 -44.56
N VAL A 39 -0.65 4.48 -44.76
CA VAL A 39 0.76 4.63 -45.10
C VAL A 39 1.58 4.12 -43.91
N GLU A 40 2.14 2.92 -44.05
CA GLU A 40 3.17 2.44 -43.13
C GLU A 40 4.36 3.41 -43.22
N GLN A 41 4.53 4.23 -42.17
CA GLN A 41 5.77 4.99 -42.04
C GLN A 41 6.90 4.01 -41.78
N PRO A 42 8.01 4.07 -42.50
CA PRO A 42 9.12 3.16 -42.29
C PRO A 42 9.65 3.33 -40.87
N VAL A 43 9.62 2.24 -40.09
CA VAL A 43 10.30 2.15 -38.80
C VAL A 43 11.80 2.26 -39.09
N MET A 44 12.38 3.42 -38.81
CA MET A 44 13.82 3.60 -38.89
C MET A 44 14.46 2.73 -37.81
N ALA A 45 15.29 1.76 -38.19
CA ALA A 45 16.12 1.02 -37.25
C ALA A 45 17.03 2.02 -36.51
N VAL A 46 16.71 2.30 -35.26
CA VAL A 46 17.57 3.06 -34.37
C VAL A 46 18.78 2.17 -34.10
N LYS A 47 19.98 2.62 -34.50
CA LYS A 47 21.22 1.95 -34.03
C LYS A 47 21.13 1.85 -32.51
N PRO A 48 21.44 0.67 -31.90
CA PRO A 48 21.42 0.52 -30.46
C PRO A 48 22.25 1.66 -29.86
N ILE A 49 21.57 2.52 -29.10
CA ILE A 49 22.22 3.57 -28.32
C ILE A 49 23.07 2.82 -27.31
N LEU A 50 24.33 3.18 -27.22
CA LEU A 50 25.40 2.61 -26.41
C LEU A 50 24.91 1.93 -25.11
N ASP A 51 25.52 0.82 -24.77
CA ASP A 51 25.26 -0.01 -23.58
C ASP A 51 25.48 0.78 -22.28
N HIS A 52 24.54 1.68 -21.94
CA HIS A 52 24.56 2.47 -20.71
C HIS A 52 23.96 1.71 -19.51
N GLY A 53 23.48 0.47 -19.68
CA GLY A 53 23.03 -0.39 -18.60
C GLY A 53 24.10 -0.77 -17.57
N SER A 54 25.32 -0.29 -17.76
CA SER A 54 26.49 -0.54 -16.90
C SER A 54 26.90 0.64 -16.02
N THR A 55 26.16 1.74 -16.03
CA THR A 55 26.54 2.93 -15.24
C THR A 55 26.17 2.74 -13.77
N PRO A 56 27.13 2.93 -12.84
CA PRO A 56 26.85 2.93 -11.40
C PRO A 56 25.82 4.00 -11.00
N LEU A 57 24.98 3.69 -10.03
CA LEU A 57 23.91 4.59 -9.55
C LEU A 57 24.39 5.42 -8.36
N PRO A 58 24.72 6.71 -8.53
CA PRO A 58 25.34 7.52 -7.47
C PRO A 58 24.41 7.73 -6.26
N ALA A 59 23.10 7.72 -6.46
CA ALA A 59 22.12 7.89 -5.38
C ALA A 59 21.94 6.63 -4.52
N ALA A 60 22.24 5.44 -5.01
CA ALA A 60 21.89 4.18 -4.37
C ALA A 60 22.56 3.99 -2.99
N LEU A 61 23.84 4.34 -2.84
CA LEU A 61 24.53 4.27 -1.57
C LEU A 61 23.91 5.21 -0.52
N LYS A 62 23.59 6.44 -0.92
CA LYS A 62 22.95 7.43 -0.04
C LYS A 62 21.61 6.92 0.48
N PHE A 63 20.78 6.37 -0.37
CA PHE A 63 19.47 5.81 0.03
C PHE A 63 19.64 4.57 0.92
N ALA A 64 20.59 3.68 0.63
CA ALA A 64 20.88 2.52 1.48
C ALA A 64 21.32 2.93 2.89
N GLN A 65 22.14 3.96 3.02
CA GLN A 65 22.57 4.53 4.32
C GLN A 65 21.40 5.19 5.07
N LEU A 66 20.52 5.93 4.37
CA LEU A 66 19.32 6.52 4.96
C LEU A 66 18.35 5.45 5.46
N ASP A 67 18.12 4.38 4.70
CA ASP A 67 17.27 3.27 5.10
C ASP A 67 17.81 2.57 6.37
N ALA A 68 19.14 2.35 6.44
CA ALA A 68 19.78 1.78 7.62
C ALA A 68 19.62 2.69 8.86
N GLN A 69 19.85 4.00 8.72
CA GLN A 69 19.67 4.95 9.82
C GLN A 69 18.23 5.02 10.31
N LYS A 70 17.26 4.99 9.38
CA LYS A 70 15.83 5.00 9.70
C LYS A 70 15.42 3.73 10.45
N ALA A 71 15.87 2.57 9.97
CA ALA A 71 15.63 1.28 10.62
C ALA A 71 16.20 1.26 12.05
N ALA A 72 17.43 1.76 12.26
CA ALA A 72 18.04 1.86 13.57
C ALA A 72 17.22 2.74 14.54
N LYS A 73 16.73 3.90 14.08
CA LYS A 73 15.86 4.77 14.89
C LYS A 73 14.55 4.06 15.28
N GLN A 74 13.92 3.35 14.35
CA GLN A 74 12.68 2.60 14.62
C GLN A 74 12.92 1.45 15.59
N THR A 75 14.02 0.70 15.43
CA THR A 75 14.43 -0.36 16.36
C THR A 75 14.65 0.16 17.78
N ALA A 76 15.31 1.33 17.92
CA ALA A 76 15.53 1.96 19.21
C ALA A 76 14.22 2.42 19.88
N LEU A 77 13.28 2.99 19.11
CA LEU A 77 11.97 3.38 19.61
C LEU A 77 11.17 2.16 20.08
N GLN A 78 11.10 1.12 19.26
CA GLN A 78 10.37 -0.10 19.57
C GLN A 78 10.97 -0.82 20.79
N SER A 79 12.29 -0.75 20.98
CA SER A 79 12.96 -1.29 22.17
C SER A 79 12.48 -0.60 23.46
N LYS A 80 12.24 0.71 23.44
CA LYS A 80 11.66 1.45 24.58
C LYS A 80 10.23 0.98 24.87
N VAL A 81 9.41 0.79 23.82
CA VAL A 81 8.03 0.30 23.97
C VAL A 81 8.01 -1.09 24.63
N VAL A 82 8.91 -1.99 24.23
CA VAL A 82 9.08 -3.32 24.86
C VAL A 82 9.45 -3.19 26.33
N ALA A 83 10.40 -2.32 26.65
CA ALA A 83 10.84 -2.12 28.04
C ALA A 83 9.70 -1.59 28.93
N GLU A 84 8.91 -0.63 28.46
CA GLU A 84 7.75 -0.10 29.18
C GLU A 84 6.65 -1.16 29.39
N ALA A 85 6.33 -1.93 28.35
CA ALA A 85 5.33 -2.99 28.43
C ALA A 85 5.78 -4.10 29.40
N SER A 86 7.06 -4.48 29.39
CA SER A 86 7.65 -5.46 30.30
C SER A 86 7.61 -4.97 31.75
N LYS A 87 7.90 -3.69 32.00
CA LYS A 87 7.80 -3.07 33.31
C LYS A 87 6.36 -3.10 33.86
N LYS A 88 5.36 -2.78 33.02
CA LYS A 88 3.95 -2.89 33.41
C LYS A 88 3.56 -4.32 33.77
N LEU A 89 4.02 -5.30 33.01
CA LEU A 89 3.78 -6.72 33.32
C LEU A 89 4.37 -7.12 34.68
N GLN A 90 5.59 -6.69 34.96
CA GLN A 90 6.25 -6.96 36.25
C GLN A 90 5.48 -6.38 37.42
N LEU A 91 4.96 -5.14 37.31
CA LEU A 91 4.13 -4.53 38.36
C LEU A 91 2.86 -5.34 38.65
N VAL A 92 2.18 -5.81 37.58
CA VAL A 92 0.99 -6.67 37.75
C VAL A 92 1.34 -8.01 38.38
N ASP A 93 2.50 -8.59 38.07
CA ASP A 93 3.00 -9.82 38.72
C ASP A 93 3.23 -9.64 40.23
N GLU A 94 3.77 -8.50 40.66
CA GLU A 94 3.96 -8.13 42.06
C GLU A 94 2.62 -7.93 42.78
N GLU A 95 1.66 -7.24 42.16
CA GLU A 95 0.31 -7.09 42.71
C GLU A 95 -0.40 -8.44 42.89
N ILE A 96 -0.29 -9.35 41.94
CA ILE A 96 -0.86 -10.71 42.03
C ILE A 96 -0.26 -11.45 43.21
N LYS A 97 1.07 -11.43 43.38
CA LYS A 97 1.75 -12.06 44.54
C LYS A 97 1.26 -11.47 45.85
N GLY A 98 1.11 -10.14 45.94
CA GLY A 98 0.58 -9.46 47.11
C GLY A 98 -0.85 -9.89 47.48
N ILE A 99 -1.74 -10.00 46.47
CA ILE A 99 -3.12 -10.48 46.68
C ILE A 99 -3.11 -11.96 47.15
N GLN A 100 -2.35 -12.82 46.52
CA GLN A 100 -2.23 -14.23 46.87
C GLN A 100 -1.80 -14.41 48.33
N LYS A 101 -0.80 -13.66 48.80
CA LYS A 101 -0.35 -13.66 50.18
C LYS A 101 -1.48 -13.26 51.15
N ARG A 102 -2.20 -12.18 50.84
CA ARG A 102 -3.34 -11.73 51.66
C ARG A 102 -4.48 -12.75 51.71
N VAL A 103 -4.74 -13.45 50.62
CA VAL A 103 -5.74 -14.54 50.58
C VAL A 103 -5.31 -15.65 51.56
N GLN A 104 -4.05 -16.10 51.49
CA GLN A 104 -3.52 -17.14 52.39
C GLN A 104 -3.59 -16.74 53.85
N GLU A 105 -3.14 -15.53 54.19
CA GLU A 105 -3.19 -15.01 55.58
C GLU A 105 -4.62 -14.96 56.12
N THR A 106 -5.58 -14.49 55.30
CA THR A 106 -6.98 -14.40 55.71
C THR A 106 -7.63 -15.78 55.85
N GLN A 107 -7.32 -16.72 54.97
CA GLN A 107 -7.78 -18.12 55.05
C GLN A 107 -7.24 -18.81 56.32
N GLN A 108 -5.98 -18.56 56.67
CA GLN A 108 -5.40 -19.09 57.92
C GLN A 108 -6.08 -18.53 59.16
N LYS A 109 -6.41 -17.21 59.15
CA LYS A 109 -7.19 -16.59 60.24
C LYS A 109 -8.58 -17.21 60.37
N ILE A 110 -9.29 -17.43 59.27
CA ILE A 110 -10.62 -18.12 59.27
C ILE A 110 -10.50 -19.49 59.92
N LYS A 111 -9.43 -20.24 59.62
CA LYS A 111 -9.20 -21.56 60.22
C LYS A 111 -9.05 -21.47 61.73
N ILE A 112 -8.20 -20.56 62.22
CA ILE A 112 -7.95 -20.35 63.67
C ILE A 112 -9.25 -19.93 64.36
N ASP A 113 -9.99 -18.95 63.82
CA ASP A 113 -11.24 -18.46 64.39
C ASP A 113 -12.32 -19.57 64.41
N SER A 114 -12.37 -20.41 63.35
CA SER A 114 -13.29 -21.55 63.27
C SER A 114 -13.00 -22.63 64.30
N ASP A 115 -11.72 -22.94 64.52
CA ASP A 115 -11.32 -23.91 65.53
C ASP A 115 -11.59 -23.38 66.97
N THR A 116 -11.36 -22.10 67.23
CA THR A 116 -11.72 -21.38 68.44
C THR A 116 -13.22 -21.42 68.70
N LEU A 117 -14.02 -21.18 67.64
CA LEU A 117 -15.49 -21.24 67.72
C LEU A 117 -15.99 -22.62 68.07
N LYS A 118 -15.43 -23.71 67.49
CA LYS A 118 -15.75 -25.10 67.87
C LYS A 118 -15.45 -25.40 69.34
N GLN A 119 -14.24 -25.00 69.83
CA GLN A 119 -13.86 -25.15 71.21
C GLN A 119 -14.80 -24.38 72.17
N SER A 120 -15.13 -23.12 71.82
CA SER A 120 -16.06 -22.28 72.59
C SER A 120 -17.46 -22.90 72.69
N GLN A 121 -17.97 -23.42 71.55
CA GLN A 121 -19.29 -24.10 71.51
C GLN A 121 -19.29 -25.39 72.38
N GLN A 122 -18.20 -26.18 72.35
CA GLN A 122 -18.09 -27.35 73.19
C GLN A 122 -18.03 -26.98 74.67
N ALA A 123 -17.25 -25.93 75.01
CA ALA A 123 -17.16 -25.45 76.40
C ALA A 123 -18.52 -24.91 76.89
N LEU A 124 -19.25 -24.17 76.04
CA LEU A 124 -20.59 -23.65 76.36
C LEU A 124 -21.61 -24.78 76.57
N LYS A 125 -21.52 -25.84 75.75
CA LYS A 125 -22.36 -27.05 75.95
C LYS A 125 -22.08 -27.72 77.26
N LYS A 126 -20.81 -28.00 77.62
CA LYS A 126 -20.42 -28.55 78.91
C LYS A 126 -20.84 -27.70 80.07
N TYR A 127 -20.68 -26.36 80.01
CA TYR A 127 -21.13 -25.42 81.00
C TYR A 127 -22.65 -25.49 81.24
N ASN A 128 -23.43 -25.52 80.18
CA ASN A 128 -24.88 -25.65 80.28
C ASN A 128 -25.34 -27.03 80.86
N GLU A 129 -24.67 -28.09 80.47
CA GLU A 129 -24.91 -29.43 81.02
C GLU A 129 -24.60 -29.47 82.56
N ASN A 130 -23.50 -28.86 82.99
CA ASN A 130 -23.12 -28.76 84.36
C ASN A 130 -24.11 -27.90 85.16
N LYS A 131 -24.55 -26.74 84.64
CA LYS A 131 -25.54 -25.85 85.23
C LYS A 131 -26.91 -26.54 85.43
N VAL A 132 -27.27 -27.46 84.52
CA VAL A 132 -28.48 -28.30 84.66
C VAL A 132 -28.28 -29.37 85.76
N ARG A 133 -27.08 -29.93 85.92
CA ARG A 133 -26.75 -30.86 86.99
C ARG A 133 -26.76 -30.20 88.36
N GLU A 134 -26.18 -28.99 88.48
CA GLU A 134 -26.11 -28.22 89.74
C GLU A 134 -27.52 -27.86 90.29
N LYS A 135 -28.44 -27.52 89.41
CA LYS A 135 -29.85 -27.31 89.78
C LYS A 135 -30.50 -28.57 90.41
N LYS A 136 -29.85 -29.75 90.27
CA LYS A 136 -30.35 -31.02 90.77
C LYS A 136 -29.60 -31.50 92.00
N SER A 137 -28.33 -31.02 92.29
CA SER A 137 -27.43 -31.59 93.36
C SER A 137 -26.98 -30.61 94.42
N ASN A 138 -27.31 -29.33 94.38
CA ASN A 138 -26.92 -28.28 95.34
C ASN A 138 -25.40 -28.10 95.55
N GLU A 139 -24.48 -28.55 94.65
CA GLU A 139 -23.06 -28.36 94.73
C GLU A 139 -22.58 -27.04 94.04
N PRO A 140 -21.60 -26.31 94.65
CA PRO A 140 -21.16 -25.04 94.08
C PRO A 140 -20.29 -25.19 92.84
N LEU A 141 -20.51 -24.30 91.87
CA LEU A 141 -19.78 -24.24 90.57
C LEU A 141 -18.29 -23.91 90.79
N VAL A 142 -17.41 -24.75 90.26
CA VAL A 142 -16.02 -24.36 90.03
C VAL A 142 -15.94 -23.27 89.01
N ALA A 143 -15.24 -22.17 89.32
CA ALA A 143 -15.11 -21.00 88.41
C ALA A 143 -14.66 -21.37 87.01
N ALA A 144 -15.55 -21.31 86.02
CA ALA A 144 -15.23 -21.62 84.62
C ALA A 144 -14.40 -20.47 84.02
N LYS A 145 -13.36 -20.88 83.25
CA LYS A 145 -12.64 -19.86 82.39
C LYS A 145 -13.62 -19.13 81.52
N PRO A 146 -13.39 -17.83 81.27
CA PRO A 146 -14.26 -17.06 80.40
C PRO A 146 -14.34 -17.70 78.98
N ILE A 147 -15.56 -18.01 78.54
CA ILE A 147 -15.82 -18.59 77.22
C ILE A 147 -15.89 -17.46 76.28
N PRO A 148 -15.10 -17.43 75.16
CA PRO A 148 -15.17 -16.43 74.13
C PRO A 148 -16.58 -16.29 73.57
N ASP A 149 -16.98 -15.06 73.22
CA ASP A 149 -18.28 -14.77 72.64
C ASP A 149 -18.42 -15.44 71.25
N THR A 150 -19.28 -16.45 71.19
CA THR A 150 -19.49 -17.30 70.00
C THR A 150 -20.13 -16.53 68.84
N ASP A 151 -20.93 -15.50 69.12
CA ASP A 151 -21.62 -14.73 68.09
C ASP A 151 -20.67 -13.67 67.48
N LEU A 152 -19.77 -13.11 68.27
CA LEU A 152 -18.70 -12.25 67.81
C LEU A 152 -17.74 -13.07 66.91
N LEU A 153 -17.35 -14.27 67.27
CA LEU A 153 -16.51 -15.16 66.46
C LEU A 153 -17.19 -15.52 65.15
N LYS A 154 -18.46 -15.88 65.11
CA LYS A 154 -19.23 -16.13 63.86
C LYS A 154 -19.22 -14.91 62.95
N LYS A 155 -19.45 -13.70 63.51
CA LYS A 155 -19.43 -12.45 62.76
C LYS A 155 -18.05 -12.19 62.15
N GLN A 156 -16.96 -12.42 62.90
CA GLN A 156 -15.58 -12.26 62.41
C GLN A 156 -15.26 -13.27 61.31
N ILE A 157 -15.65 -14.52 61.44
CA ILE A 157 -15.49 -15.55 60.40
C ILE A 157 -16.24 -15.12 59.11
N THR A 158 -17.49 -14.70 59.24
CA THR A 158 -18.29 -14.24 58.09
C THR A 158 -17.65 -13.06 57.37
N GLN A 159 -17.16 -12.07 58.10
CA GLN A 159 -16.43 -10.93 57.53
C GLN A 159 -15.16 -11.34 56.80
N SER A 160 -14.35 -12.23 57.43
CA SER A 160 -13.14 -12.75 56.81
C SER A 160 -13.43 -13.57 55.56
N GLN A 161 -14.51 -14.35 55.52
CA GLN A 161 -14.97 -15.10 54.34
C GLN A 161 -15.37 -14.15 53.17
N GLN A 162 -16.09 -13.04 53.49
CA GLN A 162 -16.42 -12.02 52.51
C GLN A 162 -15.16 -11.34 51.96
N GLN A 163 -14.18 -11.07 52.85
CA GLN A 163 -12.89 -10.50 52.45
C GLN A 163 -12.11 -11.44 51.52
N VAL A 164 -12.05 -12.74 51.80
CA VAL A 164 -11.44 -13.72 50.90
C VAL A 164 -12.11 -13.73 49.54
N LYS A 165 -13.44 -13.76 49.48
CA LYS A 165 -14.20 -13.73 48.22
C LYS A 165 -13.89 -12.49 47.38
N SER A 166 -13.80 -11.32 48.02
CA SER A 166 -13.42 -10.07 47.35
C SER A 166 -11.99 -10.09 46.81
N LEU A 167 -11.03 -10.64 47.60
CA LEU A 167 -9.63 -10.79 47.18
C LEU A 167 -9.48 -11.79 46.02
N GLU A 168 -10.21 -12.90 46.04
CA GLU A 168 -10.22 -13.89 44.96
C GLU A 168 -10.78 -13.33 43.66
N GLN A 169 -11.81 -12.49 43.74
CA GLN A 169 -12.33 -11.77 42.59
C GLN A 169 -11.28 -10.81 42.00
N SER A 170 -10.63 -10.01 42.86
CA SER A 170 -9.55 -9.11 42.46
C SER A 170 -8.36 -9.87 41.86
N LEU A 171 -8.01 -11.02 42.41
CA LEU A 171 -6.97 -11.91 41.88
C LEU A 171 -7.30 -12.37 40.46
N LYS A 172 -8.54 -12.81 40.21
CA LYS A 172 -9.00 -13.25 38.91
C LYS A 172 -8.94 -12.14 37.88
N GLU A 173 -9.34 -10.91 38.24
CA GLU A 173 -9.25 -9.75 37.38
C GLU A 173 -7.79 -9.39 37.02
N LYS A 174 -6.88 -9.42 38.03
CA LYS A 174 -5.46 -9.17 37.81
C LYS A 174 -4.78 -10.25 36.97
N GLN A 175 -5.15 -11.52 37.14
CA GLN A 175 -4.67 -12.61 36.26
C GLN A 175 -5.12 -12.47 34.83
N LYS A 176 -6.37 -12.01 34.60
CA LYS A 176 -6.85 -11.67 33.24
C LYS A 176 -6.03 -10.55 32.64
N GLN A 177 -5.82 -9.45 33.35
CA GLN A 177 -4.97 -8.33 32.92
C GLN A 177 -3.54 -8.77 32.60
N GLN A 178 -2.94 -9.64 33.43
CA GLN A 178 -1.63 -10.24 33.18
C GLN A 178 -1.61 -11.01 31.85
N GLY A 179 -2.64 -11.82 31.58
CA GLY A 179 -2.75 -12.59 30.34
C GLY A 179 -2.80 -11.71 29.09
N GLU A 180 -3.54 -10.61 29.16
CA GLU A 180 -3.62 -9.62 28.08
C GLU A 180 -2.28 -8.91 27.86
N LEU A 181 -1.62 -8.47 28.93
CA LEU A 181 -0.29 -7.85 28.86
C LEU A 181 0.78 -8.80 28.32
N LYS A 182 0.77 -10.07 28.70
CA LYS A 182 1.70 -11.09 28.14
C LYS A 182 1.54 -11.21 26.62
N LYS A 183 0.31 -11.21 26.11
CA LYS A 183 0.05 -11.24 24.66
C LYS A 183 0.58 -9.97 23.97
N GLN A 184 0.35 -8.81 24.56
CA GLN A 184 0.86 -7.53 24.02
C GLN A 184 2.40 -7.51 23.99
N VAL A 185 3.07 -7.90 25.07
CA VAL A 185 4.54 -7.98 25.13
C VAL A 185 5.08 -8.96 24.09
N ALA A 186 4.45 -10.10 23.88
CA ALA A 186 4.86 -11.07 22.85
C ALA A 186 4.75 -10.49 21.43
N GLU A 187 3.66 -9.78 21.13
CA GLU A 187 3.47 -9.14 19.81
C GLU A 187 4.49 -8.02 19.56
N VAL A 188 4.71 -7.15 20.55
CA VAL A 188 5.68 -6.06 20.44
C VAL A 188 7.12 -6.59 20.29
N ASN A 189 7.46 -7.69 20.98
CA ASN A 189 8.75 -8.39 20.81
C ASN A 189 8.94 -8.95 19.40
N LYS A 190 7.88 -9.53 18.82
CA LYS A 190 7.89 -10.02 17.44
C LYS A 190 8.14 -8.88 16.43
N GLN A 191 7.50 -7.74 16.65
CA GLN A 191 7.73 -6.55 15.84
C GLN A 191 9.17 -6.05 15.96
N LEU A 192 9.72 -5.99 17.17
CA LEU A 192 11.12 -5.62 17.41
C LEU A 192 12.10 -6.56 16.70
N ALA A 193 11.87 -7.87 16.75
CA ALA A 193 12.70 -8.85 16.05
C ALA A 193 12.70 -8.62 14.53
N ASN A 194 11.54 -8.32 13.95
CA ASN A 194 11.42 -7.99 12.53
C ASN A 194 12.17 -6.71 12.15
N LEU A 195 12.08 -5.66 13.00
CA LEU A 195 12.82 -4.41 12.77
C LEU A 195 14.33 -4.59 12.85
N LYS A 196 14.83 -5.35 13.82
CA LYS A 196 16.27 -5.70 13.93
C LYS A 196 16.76 -6.47 12.69
N MET A 197 15.96 -7.39 12.18
CA MET A 197 16.30 -8.11 10.96
C MET A 197 16.40 -7.17 9.76
N LYS A 198 15.45 -6.22 9.61
CA LYS A 198 15.49 -5.20 8.54
C LYS A 198 16.69 -4.27 8.68
N GLU A 199 16.98 -3.79 9.87
CA GLU A 199 18.14 -2.95 10.17
C GLU A 199 19.44 -3.61 9.70
N ASN A 200 19.66 -4.88 10.07
CA ASN A 200 20.83 -5.64 9.63
C ASN A 200 20.89 -5.79 8.10
N GLN A 201 19.74 -6.04 7.44
CA GLN A 201 19.69 -6.13 5.97
C GLN A 201 20.09 -4.81 5.31
N PHE A 202 19.61 -3.66 5.79
CA PHE A 202 19.97 -2.36 5.23
C PHE A 202 21.44 -2.02 5.47
N LEU A 203 22.00 -2.37 6.63
CA LEU A 203 23.43 -2.20 6.91
C LEU A 203 24.30 -3.04 5.97
N GLU A 204 23.93 -4.27 5.69
CA GLU A 204 24.63 -5.13 4.72
C GLU A 204 24.55 -4.56 3.30
N ILE A 205 23.38 -4.05 2.89
CA ILE A 205 23.21 -3.40 1.59
C ILE A 205 24.09 -2.15 1.49
N ALA A 206 24.12 -1.29 2.52
CA ALA A 206 24.95 -0.10 2.52
C ALA A 206 26.45 -0.44 2.41
N LYS A 207 26.92 -1.46 3.14
CA LYS A 207 28.31 -1.95 3.04
C LYS A 207 28.62 -2.50 1.65
N LEU A 208 27.71 -3.27 1.06
CA LEU A 208 27.85 -3.80 -0.30
C LEU A 208 27.98 -2.67 -1.33
N TYR A 209 27.12 -1.66 -1.26
CA TYR A 209 27.11 -0.54 -2.21
C TYR A 209 28.31 0.41 -2.02
N GLN A 210 28.87 0.47 -0.80
CA GLN A 210 30.11 1.19 -0.55
C GLN A 210 31.32 0.50 -1.18
N SER A 211 31.36 -0.83 -1.14
CA SER A 211 32.49 -1.62 -1.71
C SER A 211 32.39 -1.75 -3.23
N LYS A 212 31.17 -1.83 -3.77
CA LYS A 212 30.90 -1.99 -5.20
C LYS A 212 29.67 -1.15 -5.56
N PRO A 213 29.84 -0.01 -6.26
CA PRO A 213 28.71 0.78 -6.73
C PRO A 213 27.72 -0.07 -7.52
N PRO A 214 26.43 -0.05 -7.16
CA PRO A 214 25.46 -0.93 -7.78
C PRO A 214 25.05 -0.44 -9.15
N ILE A 215 24.66 -1.39 -9.98
CA ILE A 215 24.07 -1.19 -11.30
C ILE A 215 22.70 -1.87 -11.29
N ALA A 216 21.72 -1.24 -11.90
CA ALA A 216 20.41 -1.85 -12.09
C ALA A 216 20.49 -2.90 -13.19
N ASP A 217 20.19 -4.15 -12.85
CA ASP A 217 20.07 -5.24 -13.81
C ASP A 217 18.69 -5.88 -13.69
N PRO A 218 17.77 -5.62 -14.63
CA PRO A 218 16.46 -6.27 -14.66
C PRO A 218 16.48 -7.81 -14.65
N LYS A 219 17.58 -8.46 -15.04
CA LYS A 219 17.74 -9.91 -14.94
C LYS A 219 17.89 -10.40 -13.49
N LEU A 220 18.24 -9.51 -12.57
CA LEU A 220 18.33 -9.76 -11.12
C LEU A 220 17.06 -9.44 -10.36
N ILE A 221 15.99 -9.05 -11.05
CA ILE A 221 14.73 -8.62 -10.45
C ILE A 221 14.19 -9.64 -9.43
N ARG A 222 13.83 -9.18 -8.26
CA ARG A 222 13.24 -9.98 -7.19
C ARG A 222 12.30 -9.17 -6.32
N GLU A 223 11.22 -9.77 -5.87
CA GLU A 223 10.29 -9.18 -4.90
C GLU A 223 10.96 -9.13 -3.53
N VAL A 224 11.03 -7.95 -2.91
CA VAL A 224 11.65 -7.73 -1.59
C VAL A 224 10.65 -7.35 -0.51
N ALA A 225 9.51 -6.79 -0.86
CA ALA A 225 8.43 -6.50 0.07
C ALA A 225 7.06 -6.51 -0.62
N THR A 226 6.01 -6.79 0.17
CA THR A 226 4.60 -6.72 -0.25
C THR A 226 3.80 -5.94 0.78
N PHE A 227 3.05 -4.95 0.32
CA PHE A 227 2.17 -4.10 1.12
C PHE A 227 0.73 -4.43 0.79
N GLN A 228 -0.05 -4.81 1.81
CA GLN A 228 -1.42 -5.27 1.63
C GLN A 228 -2.41 -4.11 1.77
N ASN A 229 -3.39 -4.05 0.87
CA ASN A 229 -4.55 -3.16 0.93
C ASN A 229 -5.85 -3.95 1.05
N SER A 230 -6.95 -3.28 1.36
CA SER A 230 -8.31 -3.87 1.37
C SER A 230 -8.95 -3.95 -0.02
N ARG A 231 -8.50 -3.11 -0.97
CA ARG A 231 -9.03 -2.98 -2.33
C ARG A 231 -7.92 -3.07 -3.39
N PRO A 232 -8.24 -3.43 -4.66
CA PRO A 232 -7.29 -3.40 -5.77
C PRO A 232 -6.60 -2.05 -5.92
N LEU A 233 -5.31 -2.06 -6.29
CA LEU A 233 -4.51 -0.87 -6.52
C LEU A 233 -4.37 -0.61 -8.02
N TYR A 234 -4.47 0.65 -8.44
CA TYR A 234 -4.47 1.05 -9.85
C TYR A 234 -3.32 1.97 -10.25
N SER A 235 -2.66 2.58 -9.29
CA SER A 235 -1.50 3.43 -9.52
C SER A 235 -0.58 3.39 -8.32
N CYS A 236 0.71 3.54 -8.55
CA CYS A 236 1.71 3.64 -7.50
C CYS A 236 2.84 4.60 -7.91
N LYS A 237 3.45 5.21 -6.89
CA LYS A 237 4.67 5.99 -7.01
C LYS A 237 5.47 5.88 -5.72
N ILE A 238 6.79 6.03 -5.84
CA ILE A 238 7.64 6.25 -4.67
C ILE A 238 7.94 7.73 -4.59
N ASP A 239 7.80 8.31 -3.40
CA ASP A 239 8.08 9.73 -3.19
C ASP A 239 9.57 10.05 -3.40
N ALA A 240 9.89 11.30 -3.66
CA ALA A 240 11.26 11.73 -3.93
C ALA A 240 12.24 11.50 -2.75
N SER A 241 11.71 11.40 -1.53
CA SER A 241 12.52 11.04 -0.35
C SER A 241 12.92 9.56 -0.33
N GLY A 242 12.31 8.71 -1.17
CA GLY A 242 12.49 7.26 -1.16
C GLY A 242 11.95 6.57 0.10
N ASN A 243 11.15 7.26 0.91
CA ASN A 243 10.67 6.73 2.18
C ASN A 243 9.27 6.11 2.08
N TYR A 244 8.46 6.58 1.14
CA TYR A 244 7.05 6.22 1.09
C TYR A 244 6.66 5.66 -0.28
N LEU A 245 5.91 4.57 -0.23
CA LEU A 245 5.15 4.08 -1.37
C LEU A 245 3.74 4.67 -1.29
N LEU A 246 3.36 5.37 -2.34
CA LEU A 246 2.06 6.02 -2.53
C LEU A 246 1.24 5.20 -3.52
N ALA A 247 -0.06 4.98 -3.24
CA ALA A 247 -0.90 4.24 -4.17
C ALA A 247 -2.36 4.68 -4.16
N GLY A 248 -2.92 4.75 -5.37
CA GLY A 248 -4.34 4.94 -5.61
C GLY A 248 -5.07 3.60 -5.72
N ALA A 249 -6.27 3.51 -5.13
CA ALA A 249 -7.01 2.27 -4.98
C ALA A 249 -8.42 2.31 -5.59
N GLN A 250 -9.02 1.13 -5.71
CA GLN A 250 -10.46 0.96 -5.96
C GLN A 250 -11.26 1.30 -4.70
N GLY A 251 -11.17 2.55 -4.26
CA GLY A 251 -11.79 3.08 -3.06
C GLY A 251 -11.58 4.58 -2.98
N SER A 252 -12.18 5.20 -1.97
CA SER A 252 -12.08 6.64 -1.72
C SER A 252 -10.78 7.04 -1.03
N ASP A 253 -10.08 6.08 -0.39
CA ASP A 253 -8.91 6.33 0.40
C ASP A 253 -7.64 6.13 -0.43
N PHE A 254 -6.72 7.07 -0.32
CA PHE A 254 -5.40 6.99 -0.90
C PHE A 254 -4.43 6.39 0.14
N GLN A 255 -3.48 5.59 -0.30
CA GLN A 255 -2.59 4.82 0.58
C GLN A 255 -1.18 5.38 0.58
N ARG A 256 -0.56 5.46 1.78
CA ARG A 256 0.85 5.81 1.97
C ARG A 256 1.50 4.80 2.92
N TRP A 257 2.40 3.97 2.41
CA TRP A 257 3.20 3.04 3.23
C TRP A 257 4.61 3.55 3.43
N ASP A 258 5.08 3.49 4.67
CA ASP A 258 6.50 3.62 4.97
C ASP A 258 7.26 2.37 4.49
N LEU A 259 8.28 2.54 3.67
CA LEU A 259 9.01 1.43 3.05
C LEU A 259 9.84 0.61 4.05
N VAL A 260 10.21 1.19 5.20
CA VAL A 260 11.00 0.52 6.24
C VAL A 260 10.11 -0.18 7.26
N SER A 261 9.17 0.54 7.88
CA SER A 261 8.26 -0.03 8.90
C SER A 261 7.12 -0.85 8.31
N ALA A 262 6.73 -0.58 7.06
CA ALA A 262 5.53 -1.05 6.40
C ALA A 262 4.22 -0.50 7.02
N GLU A 263 4.30 0.52 7.85
CA GLU A 263 3.11 1.21 8.38
C GLU A 263 2.34 1.89 7.26
N ASN A 264 1.01 1.79 7.33
CA ASN A 264 0.10 2.38 6.36
C ASN A 264 -0.63 3.59 6.95
N THR A 265 -0.61 4.69 6.24
CA THR A 265 -1.46 5.86 6.49
C THR A 265 -2.48 5.98 5.36
N GLN A 266 -3.76 6.00 5.71
CA GLN A 266 -4.85 6.22 4.76
C GLN A 266 -5.20 7.71 4.69
N LEU A 267 -5.19 8.28 3.48
CA LEU A 267 -5.56 9.67 3.24
C LEU A 267 -7.01 9.70 2.76
N ALA A 268 -7.93 10.10 3.65
CA ALA A 268 -9.36 10.19 3.37
C ALA A 268 -9.76 11.61 2.91
N GLY A 269 -10.55 11.71 1.84
CA GLY A 269 -11.02 13.02 1.33
C GLY A 269 -11.82 12.93 0.04
N HIS A 270 -11.55 11.93 -0.79
CA HIS A 270 -12.37 11.61 -1.96
C HIS A 270 -13.60 10.76 -1.59
N LYS A 271 -14.59 10.73 -2.49
CA LYS A 271 -15.80 9.92 -2.35
C LYS A 271 -15.87 8.76 -3.35
N SER A 272 -14.90 8.66 -4.24
CA SER A 272 -14.82 7.64 -5.29
C SER A 272 -13.38 7.16 -5.49
N TRP A 273 -13.17 6.27 -6.46
CA TRP A 273 -11.87 5.65 -6.73
C TRP A 273 -10.80 6.69 -7.05
N VAL A 274 -9.73 6.67 -6.29
CA VAL A 274 -8.53 7.48 -6.55
C VAL A 274 -7.61 6.69 -7.47
N ARG A 275 -7.60 7.04 -8.76
CA ARG A 275 -6.86 6.27 -9.77
C ARG A 275 -5.59 6.94 -10.26
N ARG A 276 -5.54 8.26 -10.25
CA ARG A 276 -4.39 9.02 -10.77
C ARG A 276 -3.94 10.05 -9.77
N PHE A 277 -2.66 10.20 -9.68
CA PHE A 277 -2.02 11.18 -8.82
C PHE A 277 -0.62 11.50 -9.33
N ASP A 278 -0.07 12.59 -8.85
CA ASP A 278 1.34 12.90 -8.96
C ASP A 278 1.88 13.49 -7.67
N VAL A 279 3.17 13.34 -7.42
CA VAL A 279 3.88 13.83 -6.25
C VAL A 279 5.02 14.73 -6.70
N ASP A 280 5.23 15.83 -6.00
CA ASP A 280 6.30 16.77 -6.28
C ASP A 280 7.66 16.16 -5.90
N ASP A 281 8.66 16.30 -6.79
CA ASP A 281 9.98 15.74 -6.59
C ASP A 281 10.85 16.55 -5.61
N SER A 282 10.42 17.76 -5.22
CA SER A 282 11.17 18.68 -4.36
C SER A 282 10.44 19.05 -3.06
N LYS A 283 9.13 18.87 -3.01
CA LYS A 283 8.26 19.28 -1.90
C LYS A 283 7.39 18.11 -1.44
N PRO A 284 7.00 18.05 -0.18
CA PRO A 284 6.09 17.03 0.33
C PRO A 284 4.63 17.27 -0.11
N LEU A 285 4.40 17.42 -1.41
CA LEU A 285 3.12 17.73 -2.02
C LEU A 285 2.64 16.55 -2.85
N LEU A 286 1.40 16.14 -2.63
CA LEU A 286 0.69 15.15 -3.44
C LEU A 286 -0.58 15.78 -4.03
N ILE A 287 -0.85 15.49 -5.29
CA ILE A 287 -2.10 15.85 -5.97
C ILE A 287 -2.78 14.55 -6.42
N THR A 288 -4.04 14.36 -6.03
CA THR A 288 -4.82 13.16 -6.39
C THR A 288 -6.06 13.51 -7.20
N GLY A 289 -6.37 12.69 -8.19
CA GLY A 289 -7.56 12.80 -9.03
C GLY A 289 -8.44 11.55 -8.90
N ALA A 290 -9.75 11.74 -8.74
CA ALA A 290 -10.69 10.66 -8.52
C ALA A 290 -11.80 10.57 -9.60
N TYR A 291 -12.51 9.45 -9.60
CA TYR A 291 -13.60 9.18 -10.54
C TYR A 291 -14.85 10.05 -10.32
N GLU A 292 -14.94 10.73 -9.18
CA GLU A 292 -15.96 11.77 -8.94
C GLU A 292 -15.69 13.09 -9.69
N GLY A 293 -14.57 13.18 -10.42
CA GLY A 293 -14.18 14.39 -11.16
C GLY A 293 -13.46 15.43 -10.31
N LYS A 294 -13.14 15.11 -9.05
CA LYS A 294 -12.45 16.00 -8.12
C LYS A 294 -10.94 15.83 -8.15
N LEU A 295 -10.27 16.94 -7.83
CA LEU A 295 -8.82 17.02 -7.63
C LEU A 295 -8.56 17.48 -6.19
N ALA A 296 -7.62 16.83 -5.49
CA ALA A 296 -7.27 17.15 -4.10
C ALA A 296 -5.76 17.40 -3.94
N TRP A 297 -5.41 18.38 -3.08
CA TRP A 297 -4.04 18.76 -2.70
C TRP A 297 -3.74 18.29 -1.28
N TRP A 298 -2.61 17.64 -1.07
CA TRP A 298 -2.22 17.07 0.22
C TRP A 298 -0.81 17.51 0.61
N ASP A 299 -0.65 17.87 1.89
CA ASP A 299 0.66 18.09 2.49
C ASP A 299 1.13 16.80 3.18
N LEU A 300 2.16 16.19 2.62
CA LEU A 300 2.69 14.93 3.12
C LEU A 300 3.61 15.07 4.35
N THR A 301 3.87 16.29 4.84
CA THR A 301 4.60 16.51 6.10
C THR A 301 3.81 16.06 7.31
N SER A 302 2.48 16.10 7.23
CA SER A 302 1.60 15.65 8.30
C SER A 302 1.62 14.13 8.46
N ALA A 303 1.58 13.68 9.71
CA ALA A 303 1.39 12.25 10.01
C ALA A 303 0.01 11.74 9.55
N GLN A 304 -1.01 12.61 9.61
CA GLN A 304 -2.38 12.37 9.16
C GLN A 304 -2.78 13.48 8.17
N PRO A 305 -2.40 13.37 6.88
CA PRO A 305 -2.71 14.39 5.90
C PRO A 305 -4.23 14.50 5.65
N THR A 306 -4.71 15.75 5.60
CA THR A 306 -6.05 16.09 5.12
C THR A 306 -5.93 16.95 3.86
N PRO A 307 -6.92 16.94 2.94
CA PRO A 307 -6.82 17.74 1.72
C PRO A 307 -6.87 19.24 2.04
N LYS A 308 -5.84 19.98 1.61
CA LYS A 308 -5.82 21.45 1.70
C LYS A 308 -6.82 22.09 0.73
N HIS A 309 -6.99 21.50 -0.43
CA HIS A 309 -7.98 21.87 -1.42
C HIS A 309 -8.65 20.61 -1.98
N LEU A 310 -9.94 20.69 -2.26
CA LEU A 310 -10.74 19.68 -2.94
C LEU A 310 -11.67 20.39 -3.91
N ILE A 311 -11.41 20.32 -5.20
CA ILE A 311 -12.11 21.08 -6.23
C ILE A 311 -12.78 20.18 -7.26
N ASP A 312 -13.81 20.69 -7.93
CA ASP A 312 -14.40 20.05 -9.13
C ASP A 312 -13.53 20.37 -10.35
N ALA A 313 -12.79 19.36 -10.83
CA ALA A 313 -11.84 19.53 -11.90
C ALA A 313 -12.43 19.19 -13.27
N HIS A 314 -13.15 18.07 -13.40
CA HIS A 314 -13.69 17.59 -14.66
C HIS A 314 -15.15 17.12 -14.53
N LYS A 315 -15.88 17.19 -15.65
CA LYS A 315 -17.18 16.49 -15.76
C LYS A 315 -16.90 14.99 -16.00
N GLY A 316 -17.11 14.16 -14.98
CA GLY A 316 -16.74 12.74 -14.97
C GLY A 316 -15.29 12.52 -14.50
N TYR A 317 -14.72 11.38 -14.82
CA TYR A 317 -13.46 10.90 -14.24
C TYR A 317 -12.25 11.79 -14.51
N VAL A 318 -11.44 12.05 -13.48
CA VAL A 318 -10.05 12.49 -13.66
C VAL A 318 -9.22 11.28 -14.05
N ARG A 319 -8.67 11.29 -15.25
CA ARG A 319 -7.94 10.15 -15.84
C ARG A 319 -6.43 10.32 -15.87
N GLY A 320 -5.95 11.55 -15.79
CA GLY A 320 -4.53 11.89 -15.76
C GLY A 320 -4.27 13.04 -14.80
N VAL A 321 -3.15 12.98 -14.09
CA VAL A 321 -2.63 14.05 -13.22
C VAL A 321 -1.13 14.10 -13.43
N SER A 322 -0.56 15.29 -13.67
CA SER A 322 0.87 15.50 -13.75
C SER A 322 1.24 16.86 -13.18
N LEU A 323 2.25 16.90 -12.32
CA LEU A 323 2.87 18.12 -11.81
C LEU A 323 3.91 18.65 -12.81
N SER A 324 4.04 19.97 -12.91
CA SER A 324 5.15 20.57 -13.65
C SER A 324 6.47 20.36 -12.91
N PRO A 325 7.62 20.30 -13.62
CA PRO A 325 8.92 20.04 -13.00
C PRO A 325 9.32 21.05 -11.92
N ASP A 326 8.83 22.28 -12.00
CA ASP A 326 9.06 23.35 -11.01
C ASP A 326 8.05 23.31 -9.82
N GLY A 327 7.08 22.38 -9.86
CA GLY A 327 6.05 22.23 -8.83
C GLY A 327 5.08 23.39 -8.72
N THR A 328 4.94 24.25 -9.77
CA THR A 328 4.04 25.41 -9.74
C THR A 328 2.68 25.15 -10.38
N LEU A 329 2.61 24.21 -11.33
CA LEU A 329 1.42 23.87 -12.09
C LEU A 329 1.06 22.38 -11.92
N VAL A 330 -0.22 22.07 -12.06
CA VAL A 330 -0.71 20.72 -12.25
C VAL A 330 -1.60 20.64 -13.49
N ALA A 331 -1.32 19.68 -14.35
CA ALA A 331 -2.14 19.35 -15.51
C ALA A 331 -3.04 18.15 -15.18
N THR A 332 -4.29 18.21 -15.63
CA THR A 332 -5.27 17.13 -15.48
C THR A 332 -5.93 16.78 -16.80
N ALA A 333 -6.24 15.50 -16.99
CA ALA A 333 -6.96 14.97 -18.14
C ALA A 333 -8.26 14.31 -17.70
N GLY A 334 -9.35 14.51 -18.43
CA GLY A 334 -10.66 14.06 -17.99
C GLY A 334 -11.56 13.42 -19.06
N ASN A 335 -12.64 12.83 -18.58
CA ASN A 335 -13.69 12.25 -19.41
C ASN A 335 -14.42 13.30 -20.27
N ASP A 336 -14.39 14.56 -19.88
CA ASP A 336 -14.95 15.69 -20.59
C ASP A 336 -14.15 16.10 -21.86
N ARG A 337 -13.13 15.29 -22.23
CA ARG A 337 -12.26 15.49 -23.40
C ARG A 337 -11.33 16.69 -23.27
N LEU A 338 -11.17 17.22 -22.07
CA LEU A 338 -10.36 18.40 -21.81
C LEU A 338 -9.07 18.02 -21.08
N VAL A 339 -8.03 18.80 -21.35
CA VAL A 339 -6.86 18.93 -20.47
C VAL A 339 -6.97 20.29 -19.80
N LYS A 340 -6.71 20.34 -18.49
CA LYS A 340 -6.78 21.57 -17.70
C LYS A 340 -5.49 21.78 -16.93
N ILE A 341 -5.04 23.04 -16.84
CA ILE A 341 -3.86 23.45 -16.11
C ILE A 341 -4.30 24.32 -14.94
N TRP A 342 -3.80 23.97 -13.76
CA TRP A 342 -4.17 24.59 -12.48
C TRP A 342 -2.93 25.12 -11.78
N SER A 343 -3.08 26.20 -11.01
CA SER A 343 -2.06 26.68 -10.08
C SER A 343 -1.97 25.73 -8.87
N VAL A 344 -0.79 25.23 -8.57
CA VAL A 344 -0.56 24.41 -7.36
C VAL A 344 -0.81 25.24 -6.10
N GLN A 345 -0.36 26.51 -6.08
CA GLN A 345 -0.46 27.38 -4.93
C GLN A 345 -1.91 27.76 -4.57
N THR A 346 -2.75 28.06 -5.58
CA THR A 346 -4.08 28.64 -5.35
C THR A 346 -5.21 27.66 -5.68
N ALA A 347 -4.91 26.50 -6.25
CA ALA A 347 -5.87 25.53 -6.79
C ALA A 347 -6.83 26.12 -7.85
N LYS A 348 -6.53 27.29 -8.42
CA LYS A 348 -7.35 27.95 -9.44
C LYS A 348 -7.01 27.44 -10.84
N LEU A 349 -8.04 27.33 -11.68
CA LEU A 349 -7.90 27.02 -13.11
C LEU A 349 -7.16 28.17 -13.80
N ILE A 350 -6.06 27.85 -14.47
CA ILE A 350 -5.29 28.78 -15.28
C ILE A 350 -5.72 28.67 -16.73
N ARG A 351 -5.89 27.42 -17.23
CA ARG A 351 -6.12 27.19 -18.66
C ARG A 351 -6.90 25.90 -18.92
N THR A 352 -7.71 25.93 -19.96
CA THR A 352 -8.36 24.74 -20.53
C THR A 352 -7.83 24.54 -21.94
N LEU A 353 -7.33 23.34 -22.25
CA LEU A 353 -6.83 22.94 -23.55
C LEU A 353 -7.89 22.03 -24.18
N ALA A 354 -8.54 22.52 -25.22
CA ALA A 354 -9.55 21.79 -25.97
C ALA A 354 -8.97 21.37 -27.33
N GLY A 355 -9.36 20.20 -27.84
CA GLY A 355 -8.88 19.69 -29.11
C GLY A 355 -8.88 18.16 -29.24
N HIS A 356 -9.06 17.43 -28.14
CA HIS A 356 -9.34 16.01 -28.20
C HIS A 356 -10.82 15.73 -28.50
N GLU A 357 -11.06 14.83 -29.42
CA GLU A 357 -12.42 14.39 -29.79
C GLU A 357 -12.96 13.31 -28.82
N HIS A 358 -12.06 12.63 -28.12
CA HIS A 358 -12.37 11.56 -27.20
C HIS A 358 -11.84 11.83 -25.79
N GLN A 359 -12.28 11.01 -24.82
CA GLN A 359 -11.84 11.11 -23.43
C GLN A 359 -10.31 11.08 -23.36
N VAL A 360 -9.72 12.03 -22.64
CA VAL A 360 -8.28 12.11 -22.45
C VAL A 360 -7.88 11.19 -21.30
N TYR A 361 -7.04 10.20 -21.60
CA TYR A 361 -6.68 9.13 -20.68
C TYR A 361 -5.43 9.42 -19.86
N ASN A 362 -4.53 10.24 -20.41
CA ASN A 362 -3.27 10.56 -19.74
C ASN A 362 -2.78 11.96 -20.13
N VAL A 363 -1.97 12.54 -19.26
CA VAL A 363 -1.27 13.81 -19.46
C VAL A 363 0.05 13.76 -18.73
N LYS A 364 1.12 14.33 -19.30
CA LYS A 364 2.44 14.41 -18.69
C LYS A 364 3.13 15.72 -19.10
N PHE A 365 3.72 16.42 -18.13
CA PHE A 365 4.63 17.52 -18.42
C PHE A 365 5.95 17.00 -18.96
N HIS A 366 6.49 17.70 -19.96
CA HIS A 366 7.87 17.49 -20.39
C HIS A 366 8.84 17.98 -19.30
N PRO A 367 9.98 17.31 -19.06
CA PRO A 367 10.95 17.72 -18.04
C PRO A 367 11.46 19.16 -18.17
N GLY A 368 11.45 19.72 -19.39
CA GLY A 368 11.79 21.15 -19.63
C GLY A 368 10.71 22.13 -19.19
N GLY A 369 9.51 21.69 -18.78
CA GLY A 369 8.43 22.54 -18.26
C GLY A 369 7.66 23.35 -19.30
N GLN A 370 8.20 23.60 -20.49
CA GLN A 370 7.57 24.41 -21.53
C GLN A 370 6.38 23.70 -22.20
N TYR A 371 6.45 22.39 -22.31
CA TYR A 371 5.44 21.60 -23.01
C TYR A 371 4.80 20.56 -22.10
N LEU A 372 3.61 20.13 -22.49
CA LEU A 372 2.99 18.92 -22.00
C LEU A 372 2.47 18.08 -23.16
N ILE A 373 2.30 16.78 -22.92
CA ILE A 373 1.69 15.84 -23.85
C ILE A 373 0.45 15.25 -23.22
N SER A 374 -0.61 15.05 -24.01
CA SER A 374 -1.83 14.36 -23.61
C SER A 374 -2.19 13.29 -24.62
N GLY A 375 -2.86 12.22 -24.15
CA GLY A 375 -3.27 11.10 -24.99
C GLY A 375 -4.69 10.65 -24.71
N ASP A 376 -5.47 10.39 -25.77
CA ASP A 376 -6.88 10.05 -25.68
C ASP A 376 -7.18 8.54 -25.83
N LEU A 377 -8.47 8.22 -25.85
CA LEU A 377 -9.00 6.87 -26.02
C LEU A 377 -8.58 6.23 -27.36
N ARG A 378 -8.40 7.01 -28.42
CA ARG A 378 -8.04 6.50 -29.75
C ARG A 378 -6.53 6.46 -30.00
N GLY A 379 -5.71 6.87 -29.02
CA GLY A 379 -4.27 6.98 -29.19
C GLY A 379 -3.81 8.25 -29.88
N ASN A 380 -4.70 9.24 -30.09
CA ASN A 380 -4.28 10.55 -30.55
C ASN A 380 -3.51 11.26 -29.43
N LEU A 381 -2.30 11.68 -29.74
CA LEU A 381 -1.41 12.35 -28.81
C LEU A 381 -1.23 13.79 -29.24
N LYS A 382 -1.31 14.73 -28.29
CA LYS A 382 -1.22 16.16 -28.55
C LYS A 382 -0.16 16.80 -27.66
N GLN A 383 0.78 17.52 -28.29
CA GLN A 383 1.75 18.36 -27.61
C GLN A 383 1.22 19.78 -27.50
N TRP A 384 1.26 20.32 -26.30
CA TRP A 384 0.76 21.66 -25.99
C TRP A 384 1.87 22.55 -25.44
N ASP A 385 1.91 23.80 -25.88
CA ASP A 385 2.70 24.84 -25.22
C ASP A 385 1.96 25.29 -23.94
N VAL A 386 2.59 25.12 -22.80
CA VAL A 386 1.99 25.38 -21.47
C VAL A 386 1.65 26.85 -21.28
N LYS A 387 2.53 27.75 -21.74
CA LYS A 387 2.39 29.20 -21.58
C LYS A 387 1.26 29.78 -22.43
N THR A 388 1.12 29.35 -23.66
CA THR A 388 0.11 29.89 -24.59
C THR A 388 -1.16 29.07 -24.65
N GLY A 389 -1.09 27.76 -24.29
CA GLY A 389 -2.17 26.77 -24.42
C GLY A 389 -2.42 26.33 -25.87
N LYS A 390 -1.54 26.68 -26.80
CA LYS A 390 -1.68 26.30 -28.19
C LYS A 390 -1.24 24.86 -28.43
N LEU A 391 -1.96 24.16 -29.32
CA LEU A 391 -1.51 22.89 -29.88
C LEU A 391 -0.25 23.14 -30.72
N VAL A 392 0.80 22.42 -30.45
CA VAL A 392 2.07 22.50 -31.18
C VAL A 392 2.10 21.48 -32.32
N ARG A 393 1.73 20.21 -32.01
CA ARG A 393 1.64 19.12 -32.98
C ARG A 393 0.87 17.93 -32.42
N ASP A 394 0.50 17.04 -33.31
CA ASP A 394 -0.09 15.73 -33.03
C ASP A 394 0.93 14.63 -33.27
N PHE A 395 0.74 13.48 -32.55
CA PHE A 395 1.48 12.24 -32.80
C PHE A 395 0.47 11.11 -32.94
N ASP A 396 0.81 10.13 -33.76
CA ASP A 396 -0.04 8.98 -34.04
C ASP A 396 0.31 7.77 -33.19
N GLY A 397 -0.54 7.48 -32.22
CA GLY A 397 -0.52 6.25 -31.42
C GLY A 397 -1.66 5.29 -31.77
N SER A 398 -2.29 5.39 -32.92
CA SER A 398 -3.50 4.63 -33.30
C SER A 398 -3.32 3.11 -33.31
N VAL A 399 -2.09 2.60 -33.33
CA VAL A 399 -1.75 1.17 -33.18
C VAL A 399 -2.35 0.55 -31.91
N ILE A 400 -2.58 1.37 -30.85
CA ILE A 400 -3.18 0.91 -29.59
C ILE A 400 -4.70 1.07 -29.56
N TYR A 401 -5.35 1.19 -30.71
CA TYR A 401 -6.78 1.44 -30.79
C TYR A 401 -7.46 0.48 -31.76
N LYS A 402 -8.65 0.04 -31.40
CA LYS A 402 -9.57 -0.69 -32.28
C LYS A 402 -11.01 -0.28 -31.98
N TYR A 403 -11.79 -0.06 -33.04
CA TYR A 403 -13.25 -0.02 -32.93
C TYR A 403 -13.80 -1.42 -33.18
N ASP A 404 -14.49 -1.98 -32.22
CA ASP A 404 -15.18 -3.26 -32.37
C ASP A 404 -16.60 -3.03 -32.88
N LYS A 405 -16.87 -3.48 -34.11
CA LYS A 405 -18.17 -3.31 -34.78
C LYS A 405 -19.26 -4.16 -34.15
N THR A 406 -18.92 -5.30 -33.57
CA THR A 406 -19.87 -6.24 -32.96
C THR A 406 -20.43 -5.69 -31.67
N PHE A 407 -19.54 -5.12 -30.84
CA PHE A 407 -19.92 -4.56 -29.53
C PHE A 407 -20.16 -3.04 -29.58
N HIS A 408 -20.02 -2.41 -30.77
CA HIS A 408 -20.07 -0.95 -30.91
C HIS A 408 -19.18 -0.22 -29.89
N ALA A 409 -17.98 -0.76 -29.62
CA ALA A 409 -17.10 -0.31 -28.55
C ALA A 409 -15.74 0.14 -29.06
N HIS A 410 -15.24 1.22 -28.45
CA HIS A 410 -13.88 1.71 -28.63
C HIS A 410 -12.96 1.02 -27.64
N ILE A 411 -11.95 0.28 -28.11
CA ILE A 411 -10.97 -0.45 -27.30
C ILE A 411 -9.60 0.22 -27.48
N GLY A 412 -8.93 0.54 -26.37
CA GLY A 412 -7.62 1.21 -26.42
C GLY A 412 -7.45 2.21 -25.27
N GLY A 413 -6.96 3.38 -25.65
CA GLY A 413 -6.65 4.49 -24.74
C GLY A 413 -5.24 4.44 -24.18
N VAL A 414 -4.62 5.60 -24.05
CA VAL A 414 -3.27 5.77 -23.53
C VAL A 414 -3.26 5.44 -22.03
N ARG A 415 -3.02 4.16 -21.68
CA ARG A 415 -3.12 3.65 -20.31
C ARG A 415 -1.95 4.11 -19.44
N GLY A 416 -0.74 3.93 -19.93
CA GLY A 416 0.49 4.45 -19.35
C GLY A 416 1.11 5.49 -20.27
N MET A 417 1.86 6.41 -19.68
CA MET A 417 2.63 7.43 -20.40
C MET A 417 3.79 7.87 -19.53
N ASP A 418 4.97 7.96 -20.10
CA ASP A 418 6.13 8.52 -19.46
C ASP A 418 7.05 9.22 -20.45
N ILE A 419 7.89 10.13 -19.95
CA ILE A 419 8.89 10.88 -20.72
C ILE A 419 10.26 10.60 -20.10
N SER A 420 11.27 10.34 -20.92
CA SER A 420 12.64 10.15 -20.45
C SER A 420 13.14 11.39 -19.69
N ARG A 421 14.00 11.18 -18.69
CA ARG A 421 14.48 12.26 -17.82
C ARG A 421 15.19 13.39 -18.59
N ASP A 422 15.87 13.05 -19.69
CA ASP A 422 16.52 14.01 -20.57
C ASP A 422 15.54 14.70 -21.57
N GLY A 423 14.28 14.32 -21.58
CA GLY A 423 13.23 14.85 -22.44
C GLY A 423 13.29 14.42 -23.90
N LYS A 424 14.23 13.55 -24.30
CA LYS A 424 14.41 13.18 -25.71
C LYS A 424 13.38 12.19 -26.22
N TYR A 425 12.85 11.34 -25.34
CA TYR A 425 11.92 10.28 -25.71
C TYR A 425 10.68 10.31 -24.84
N PHE A 426 9.56 9.86 -25.40
CA PHE A 426 8.40 9.52 -24.61
C PHE A 426 7.81 8.18 -25.05
N ALA A 427 7.18 7.50 -24.11
CA ALA A 427 6.54 6.22 -24.35
C ALA A 427 5.10 6.21 -23.86
N ILE A 428 4.25 5.50 -24.61
CA ILE A 428 2.86 5.22 -24.21
C ILE A 428 2.66 3.71 -24.16
N SER A 429 1.72 3.28 -23.32
CA SER A 429 1.36 1.87 -23.23
C SER A 429 -0.14 1.62 -23.25
N SER A 430 -0.54 0.49 -23.83
CA SER A 430 -1.93 0.05 -23.90
C SER A 430 -2.05 -1.39 -24.42
N ILE A 431 -3.13 -1.66 -25.15
CA ILE A 431 -3.43 -2.91 -25.84
C ILE A 431 -3.42 -2.66 -27.34
N GLY A 432 -2.63 -3.44 -28.08
CA GLY A 432 -2.66 -3.51 -29.54
C GLY A 432 -3.29 -4.81 -30.03
N GLU A 433 -3.45 -4.96 -31.35
CA GLU A 433 -3.91 -6.19 -32.00
C GLU A 433 -5.08 -6.89 -31.25
N VAL A 434 -6.12 -6.11 -30.93
CA VAL A 434 -7.26 -6.62 -30.16
C VAL A 434 -7.97 -7.73 -30.93
N SER A 435 -7.91 -8.96 -30.41
CA SER A 435 -8.57 -10.15 -30.99
C SER A 435 -9.93 -10.43 -30.37
N ASN A 436 -10.12 -10.12 -29.09
CA ASN A 436 -11.42 -10.23 -28.41
C ASN A 436 -11.67 -8.98 -27.56
N ALA A 437 -12.54 -8.13 -28.04
CA ALA A 437 -12.88 -6.86 -27.37
C ALA A 437 -13.59 -7.07 -26.04
N PHE A 438 -14.52 -8.04 -25.96
CA PHE A 438 -15.29 -8.35 -24.74
C PHE A 438 -14.39 -8.80 -23.58
N ALA A 439 -13.43 -9.66 -23.87
CA ALA A 439 -12.52 -10.19 -22.86
C ALA A 439 -11.26 -9.31 -22.65
N GLY A 440 -11.10 -8.20 -23.38
CA GLY A 440 -9.91 -7.36 -23.34
C GLY A 440 -8.64 -8.12 -23.77
N ILE A 441 -8.78 -9.02 -24.77
CA ILE A 441 -7.68 -9.84 -25.28
C ILE A 441 -7.05 -9.15 -26.48
N GLY A 442 -5.77 -8.85 -26.37
CA GLY A 442 -4.92 -8.26 -27.38
C GLY A 442 -3.46 -8.43 -27.00
N VAL A 443 -2.58 -7.70 -27.62
CA VAL A 443 -1.14 -7.72 -27.34
C VAL A 443 -0.76 -6.53 -26.48
N PRO A 444 -0.11 -6.74 -25.30
CA PRO A 444 0.45 -5.63 -24.53
C PRO A 444 1.44 -4.85 -25.41
N THR A 445 1.19 -3.56 -25.58
CA THR A 445 1.92 -2.76 -26.54
C THR A 445 2.45 -1.50 -25.88
N VAL A 446 3.72 -1.19 -26.12
CA VAL A 446 4.37 0.07 -25.80
C VAL A 446 4.82 0.73 -27.11
N ILE A 447 4.60 2.03 -27.26
CA ILE A 447 5.08 2.79 -28.42
C ILE A 447 6.09 3.80 -27.93
N LEU A 448 7.26 3.83 -28.53
CA LEU A 448 8.34 4.76 -28.29
C LEU A 448 8.36 5.85 -29.37
N PHE A 449 8.47 7.10 -28.95
CA PHE A 449 8.56 8.27 -29.83
C PHE A 449 9.81 9.08 -29.51
N ASP A 450 10.38 9.70 -30.53
CA ASP A 450 11.35 10.77 -30.41
C ASP A 450 10.61 12.10 -30.19
N TRP A 451 11.01 12.83 -29.15
CA TRP A 451 10.32 14.06 -28.77
C TRP A 451 10.55 15.19 -29.77
N GLU A 452 11.76 15.35 -30.29
CA GLU A 452 12.12 16.47 -31.16
C GLU A 452 11.52 16.32 -32.54
N THR A 453 11.70 15.15 -33.14
CA THR A 453 11.22 14.89 -34.50
C THR A 453 9.73 14.51 -34.57
N GLY A 454 9.15 14.05 -33.46
CA GLY A 454 7.80 13.52 -33.38
C GLY A 454 7.64 12.12 -34.01
N LYS A 455 8.73 11.48 -34.46
CA LYS A 455 8.67 10.17 -35.11
C LYS A 455 8.45 9.04 -34.12
N ARG A 456 7.64 8.07 -34.51
CA ARG A 456 7.52 6.77 -33.85
C ARG A 456 8.78 5.96 -34.12
N LEU A 457 9.53 5.63 -33.07
CA LEU A 457 10.80 4.89 -33.15
C LEU A 457 10.58 3.38 -33.12
N ALA A 458 9.67 2.90 -32.26
CA ALA A 458 9.42 1.47 -32.12
C ALA A 458 7.98 1.19 -31.65
N VAL A 459 7.47 0.02 -32.03
CA VAL A 459 6.30 -0.63 -31.45
C VAL A 459 6.78 -1.87 -30.71
N MET A 460 6.76 -1.81 -29.40
CA MET A 460 7.41 -2.75 -28.50
C MET A 460 6.36 -3.73 -27.96
N THR A 461 6.56 -5.02 -28.16
CA THR A 461 5.61 -6.08 -27.77
C THR A 461 6.35 -7.23 -27.08
N PRO A 462 5.67 -8.06 -26.26
CA PRO A 462 6.27 -9.27 -25.70
C PRO A 462 6.83 -10.22 -26.77
N SER A 463 7.84 -11.02 -26.39
CA SER A 463 8.45 -12.01 -27.29
C SER A 463 7.62 -13.28 -27.44
N ASP A 464 6.80 -13.57 -26.45
CA ASP A 464 5.85 -14.68 -26.39
C ASP A 464 4.44 -14.21 -26.82
N ASN A 465 3.57 -15.17 -27.08
CA ASN A 465 2.16 -14.87 -27.42
C ASN A 465 1.34 -14.40 -26.21
N PHE A 466 1.95 -13.67 -25.27
CA PHE A 466 1.26 -13.17 -24.09
C PHE A 466 0.13 -12.23 -24.51
N LYS A 467 -1.05 -12.43 -23.92
CA LYS A 467 -2.26 -11.64 -24.21
C LYS A 467 -2.68 -10.83 -22.98
N GLY A 468 -3.05 -9.58 -23.23
CA GLY A 468 -3.50 -8.67 -22.18
C GLY A 468 -3.30 -7.21 -22.56
N THR A 469 -3.37 -6.35 -21.55
CA THR A 469 -3.17 -4.90 -21.68
C THR A 469 -1.90 -4.48 -20.95
N CYS A 470 -1.09 -3.64 -21.56
CA CYS A 470 0.00 -2.95 -20.89
C CYS A 470 -0.57 -1.69 -20.18
N TRP A 471 -0.54 -1.68 -18.85
CA TRP A 471 -1.19 -0.65 -18.04
C TRP A 471 -0.28 0.48 -17.63
N GLY A 472 0.98 0.20 -17.35
CA GLY A 472 1.99 1.16 -16.92
C GLY A 472 3.25 1.07 -17.76
N VAL A 473 3.96 2.19 -17.93
CA VAL A 473 5.26 2.28 -18.58
C VAL A 473 6.09 3.35 -17.89
N ARG A 474 7.38 3.07 -17.65
CA ARG A 474 8.34 4.03 -17.08
C ARG A 474 9.70 3.88 -17.73
N PHE A 475 10.34 5.01 -18.01
CA PHE A 475 11.78 5.04 -18.27
C PHE A 475 12.54 4.82 -16.96
N HIS A 476 13.62 4.05 -17.03
CA HIS A 476 14.55 4.01 -15.91
C HIS A 476 15.21 5.40 -15.73
N PRO A 477 15.34 5.91 -14.49
CA PRO A 477 15.80 7.29 -14.29
C PRO A 477 17.23 7.57 -14.79
N GLU A 478 18.10 6.56 -14.87
CA GLU A 478 19.53 6.74 -15.15
C GLU A 478 20.11 5.70 -16.14
N ASN A 479 19.30 4.77 -16.65
CA ASN A 479 19.74 3.76 -17.60
C ASN A 479 18.81 3.71 -18.81
N ASP A 480 19.36 3.32 -19.95
CA ASP A 480 18.64 3.33 -21.22
C ASP A 480 17.73 2.10 -21.40
N PHE A 481 16.82 1.91 -20.47
CA PHE A 481 15.77 0.90 -20.62
C PHE A 481 14.41 1.39 -20.14
N ILE A 482 13.38 0.76 -20.66
CA ILE A 482 11.98 0.98 -20.31
C ILE A 482 11.48 -0.25 -19.58
N ALA A 483 10.77 -0.03 -18.47
CA ALA A 483 9.96 -1.04 -17.81
C ALA A 483 8.49 -0.81 -18.12
N ALA A 484 7.76 -1.87 -18.44
CA ALA A 484 6.31 -1.79 -18.56
C ALA A 484 5.63 -2.98 -17.90
N ALA A 485 4.42 -2.75 -17.38
CA ALA A 485 3.70 -3.74 -16.60
C ALA A 485 2.27 -3.91 -17.10
N GLY A 486 1.79 -5.16 -17.12
CA GLY A 486 0.46 -5.44 -17.63
C GLY A 486 0.03 -6.90 -17.51
N GLY A 487 -1.12 -7.20 -18.08
CA GLY A 487 -1.68 -8.54 -18.09
C GLY A 487 -3.19 -8.56 -18.32
N ASN A 488 -3.76 -9.74 -18.16
CA ASN A 488 -5.20 -9.98 -18.14
C ASN A 488 -5.56 -10.95 -16.99
N SER A 489 -5.33 -12.26 -17.14
CA SER A 489 -5.50 -13.27 -16.08
C SER A 489 -4.22 -13.50 -15.26
N SER A 490 -3.07 -13.15 -15.82
CA SER A 490 -1.76 -13.18 -15.17
C SER A 490 -1.02 -11.87 -15.42
N GLY A 491 -0.01 -11.58 -14.60
CA GLY A 491 0.76 -10.35 -14.69
C GLY A 491 2.19 -10.56 -15.15
N MET A 492 2.70 -9.57 -15.85
CA MET A 492 4.09 -9.51 -16.28
C MET A 492 4.65 -8.10 -16.13
N ILE A 493 5.97 -8.02 -15.92
CA ILE A 493 6.78 -6.82 -16.09
C ILE A 493 7.77 -7.15 -17.18
N TRP A 494 7.83 -6.35 -18.22
CA TRP A 494 8.77 -6.47 -19.32
C TRP A 494 9.80 -5.35 -19.28
N PHE A 495 11.00 -5.62 -19.78
CA PHE A 495 12.09 -4.64 -19.86
C PHE A 495 12.66 -4.62 -21.28
N TRP A 496 12.67 -3.43 -21.89
CA TRP A 496 13.20 -3.20 -23.22
C TRP A 496 14.38 -2.23 -23.18
N LYS A 497 15.40 -2.48 -24.01
CA LYS A 497 16.34 -1.43 -24.36
C LYS A 497 15.66 -0.42 -25.28
N LEU A 498 16.11 0.83 -25.23
CA LEU A 498 15.54 1.87 -26.10
C LEU A 498 15.71 1.50 -27.57
N GLY A 499 14.61 1.55 -28.33
CA GLY A 499 14.57 1.26 -29.76
C GLY A 499 14.51 -0.23 -30.12
N GLU A 500 14.56 -1.16 -29.15
CA GLU A 500 14.36 -2.60 -29.41
C GLU A 500 12.87 -2.97 -29.30
N GLU A 501 12.36 -3.71 -30.27
CA GLU A 501 10.95 -4.13 -30.31
C GLU A 501 10.63 -5.25 -29.34
N LYS A 502 11.62 -6.07 -28.97
CA LYS A 502 11.45 -7.22 -28.08
C LYS A 502 12.11 -6.98 -26.73
N PRO A 503 11.48 -7.43 -25.62
CA PRO A 503 12.06 -7.29 -24.29
C PRO A 503 13.30 -8.18 -24.14
N PHE A 504 14.34 -7.65 -23.51
CA PHE A 504 15.55 -8.43 -23.21
C PHE A 504 15.40 -9.29 -21.94
N THR A 505 14.40 -9.00 -21.12
CA THR A 505 13.98 -9.82 -19.97
C THR A 505 12.56 -9.49 -19.55
N ALA A 506 11.92 -10.41 -18.82
CA ALA A 506 10.60 -10.23 -18.24
C ALA A 506 10.46 -10.96 -16.91
N GLN A 507 9.61 -10.43 -16.04
CA GLN A 507 9.29 -10.99 -14.72
C GLN A 507 7.80 -11.27 -14.60
N LYS A 508 7.45 -12.51 -14.28
CA LYS A 508 6.07 -12.88 -13.95
C LYS A 508 5.66 -12.30 -12.59
N VAL A 509 4.47 -11.73 -12.55
CA VAL A 509 3.83 -11.20 -11.33
C VAL A 509 2.65 -12.08 -10.97
N LYS A 510 2.41 -12.31 -9.68
CA LYS A 510 1.32 -13.18 -9.20
C LYS A 510 -0.08 -12.69 -9.57
N SER A 511 -0.23 -11.41 -9.85
CA SER A 511 -1.48 -10.75 -10.20
C SER A 511 -1.26 -9.73 -11.31
N VAL A 512 -2.33 -9.24 -11.93
CA VAL A 512 -2.24 -8.20 -12.97
C VAL A 512 -1.72 -6.90 -12.37
N PRO A 513 -0.56 -6.39 -12.80
CA PRO A 513 -0.07 -5.09 -12.43
C PRO A 513 -0.78 -3.99 -13.26
N TYR A 514 -1.19 -2.91 -12.59
CA TYR A 514 -1.86 -1.78 -13.21
C TYR A 514 -0.97 -0.53 -13.35
N ASP A 515 0.10 -0.46 -12.59
CA ASP A 515 1.09 0.62 -12.68
C ASP A 515 2.41 0.17 -12.06
N LEU A 516 3.47 0.87 -12.37
CA LEU A 516 4.79 0.71 -11.79
C LEU A 516 5.48 2.06 -11.68
N ASP A 517 6.46 2.15 -10.78
CA ASP A 517 7.32 3.32 -10.67
C ASP A 517 8.68 2.96 -10.10
N PHE A 518 9.73 3.70 -10.48
CA PHE A 518 11.07 3.49 -9.95
C PHE A 518 11.29 4.29 -8.67
N HIS A 519 12.02 3.68 -7.75
CA HIS A 519 12.55 4.38 -6.59
C HIS A 519 13.67 5.33 -7.03
N PRO A 520 13.85 6.49 -6.36
CA PRO A 520 14.92 7.44 -6.69
C PRO A 520 16.35 6.87 -6.65
N ASP A 521 16.57 5.70 -6.02
CA ASP A 521 17.86 5.01 -6.06
C ASP A 521 18.16 4.32 -7.39
N GLY A 522 17.18 4.21 -8.28
CA GLY A 522 17.28 3.49 -9.55
C GLY A 522 17.36 1.97 -9.43
N LEU A 523 17.42 1.40 -8.22
CA LEU A 523 17.55 -0.06 -8.00
C LEU A 523 16.24 -0.73 -7.62
N ARG A 524 15.34 0.01 -7.01
CA ARG A 524 14.05 -0.50 -6.55
C ARG A 524 12.93 0.00 -7.45
N MET A 525 11.87 -0.76 -7.53
CA MET A 525 10.64 -0.35 -8.22
C MET A 525 9.41 -0.87 -7.49
N CYS A 526 8.35 -0.08 -7.45
CA CYS A 526 7.06 -0.51 -6.93
C CYS A 526 6.10 -0.89 -8.07
N VAL A 527 5.14 -1.76 -7.76
CA VAL A 527 4.12 -2.25 -8.69
C VAL A 527 2.78 -2.32 -7.98
N ALA A 528 1.76 -1.66 -8.52
CA ALA A 528 0.39 -1.72 -8.02
C ALA A 528 -0.38 -2.86 -8.68
N CYS A 529 -0.98 -3.76 -7.89
CA CYS A 529 -1.59 -4.99 -8.39
C CYS A 529 -3.11 -5.08 -8.08
N TYR A 530 -3.82 -5.82 -8.94
CA TYR A 530 -5.25 -6.10 -8.79
C TYR A 530 -5.58 -6.96 -7.55
N ASP A 531 -4.65 -7.81 -7.10
CA ASP A 531 -4.79 -8.63 -5.89
C ASP A 531 -4.71 -7.85 -4.58
N LYS A 532 -4.89 -6.54 -4.64
CA LYS A 532 -4.86 -5.64 -3.48
C LYS A 532 -3.48 -5.46 -2.87
N THR A 533 -2.42 -5.73 -3.61
CA THR A 533 -1.05 -5.57 -3.12
C THR A 533 -0.30 -4.49 -3.88
N ALA A 534 0.55 -3.75 -3.17
CA ALA A 534 1.69 -3.06 -3.77
C ALA A 534 2.94 -3.90 -3.49
N ARG A 535 3.75 -4.14 -4.50
CA ARG A 535 4.95 -4.96 -4.41
C ARG A 535 6.18 -4.12 -4.68
N LEU A 536 7.21 -4.32 -3.87
CA LEU A 536 8.51 -3.69 -4.06
C LEU A 536 9.48 -4.73 -4.63
N TYR A 537 10.09 -4.39 -5.74
CA TYR A 537 11.12 -5.20 -6.40
C TYR A 537 12.48 -4.52 -6.28
N ASN A 538 13.56 -5.32 -6.31
CA ASN A 538 14.93 -4.84 -6.37
C ASN A 538 15.63 -5.41 -7.62
N LEU A 539 16.30 -4.53 -8.36
CA LEU A 539 17.07 -4.81 -9.59
C LEU A 539 18.58 -4.82 -9.32
N GLY A 540 18.99 -4.47 -8.12
CA GLY A 540 20.40 -4.37 -7.74
C GLY A 540 21.03 -5.73 -7.40
N PRO A 541 22.33 -5.74 -7.10
CA PRO A 541 23.06 -6.95 -6.74
C PRO A 541 22.48 -7.62 -5.50
N LYS A 542 22.57 -8.95 -5.44
CA LYS A 542 22.09 -9.72 -4.29
C LYS A 542 23.07 -9.62 -3.14
N THR A 543 22.55 -9.51 -1.93
CA THR A 543 23.35 -9.58 -0.71
C THR A 543 23.88 -11.00 -0.47
N ALA A 544 24.93 -11.13 0.37
CA ALA A 544 25.48 -12.44 0.76
C ALA A 544 24.41 -13.35 1.39
N VAL A 545 23.49 -12.78 2.19
CA VAL A 545 22.37 -13.50 2.82
C VAL A 545 21.37 -14.02 1.78
N GLU A 546 21.02 -13.22 0.78
CA GLU A 546 20.14 -13.64 -0.31
C GLU A 546 20.75 -14.77 -1.14
N LEU A 547 22.05 -14.67 -1.45
CA LEU A 547 22.79 -15.70 -2.16
C LEU A 547 22.88 -17.01 -1.36
N ALA A 548 23.08 -16.93 -0.05
CA ALA A 548 23.10 -18.11 0.83
C ALA A 548 21.74 -18.81 0.89
N LYS A 549 20.62 -18.06 0.97
CA LYS A 549 19.26 -18.61 0.93
C LYS A 549 18.94 -19.34 -0.38
N GLU A 550 19.41 -18.82 -1.51
CA GLU A 550 19.23 -19.49 -2.81
C GLU A 550 20.01 -20.80 -2.92
N LYS A 551 21.25 -20.83 -2.43
CA LYS A 551 22.06 -22.06 -2.38
C LYS A 551 21.41 -23.12 -1.50
N GLY A 552 20.81 -22.74 -0.38
CA GLY A 552 20.08 -23.64 0.50
C GLY A 552 18.79 -24.22 -0.09
N LYS A 553 18.08 -23.46 -0.96
CA LYS A 553 16.88 -23.93 -1.68
C LYS A 553 17.19 -24.89 -2.84
N LYS A 554 18.37 -24.80 -3.46
CA LYS A 554 18.80 -25.71 -4.55
C LYS A 554 19.28 -27.07 -4.04
N LYS A 555 19.51 -27.24 -2.72
CA LYS A 555 19.93 -28.49 -2.09
C LYS A 555 18.76 -29.31 -1.48
N LYS A 556 17.57 -28.78 -1.52
CA LYS A 556 16.31 -29.47 -1.20
C LYS A 556 15.52 -29.74 -2.49
#